data_eb24f2eb108e46d70b808ff53edf82a1
#
_entry.id   eb24f2eb108e46d70b808ff53edf82a1
#
_cell.length_a   1.000
_cell.length_b   1.000
_cell.length_c   1.000
_cell.angle_alpha   90.00
_cell.angle_beta   90.00
_cell.angle_gamma   90.00
#
_symmetry.space_group_name_H-M   'P 1'
#
loop_
_entity.id
_entity.type
_entity.pdbx_description
1 polymer ?
#
loop_
_entity_poly.entity_id
_entity_poly.type
_entity_poly.pdbx_seq_one_letter_code
_entity_poly.pdbx_strand_id
1 'polypeptide(L)'
;MLIIETLPLLRREIRRWHQDGKRIALVPTMGNLHDGHMTLVDEARARADIVVVSIFVNPMQFERADDLANYPRTLQADCENLNRRGVDLVFSPAPADIYPKGLHEQTFVDVPGLSTLLEGASRPGHFRGVSTIVSKLFNLVQPDIACFGEKDFQQLALIRKMVADLGYDIEIVGVPTVRAKDGLALSSRNGYLTADERKIAPGLSQVMNDIATKLNNGERHIEELIADAEIALAEKGLRADGLAIVDADTLLPLTTDSRRAVILMAAWLGKARLIDNQQVDLTQ
;
A
#
# COMPACT_ATOMS: atom_id res chain seq x y z
N MET A 1 -12.30 18.85 12.26
CA MET A 1 -12.29 17.51 11.59
C MET A 1 -13.40 16.65 12.18
N LEU A 2 -14.22 16.06 11.33
CA LEU A 2 -15.26 15.13 11.74
C LEU A 2 -14.68 13.73 11.92
N ILE A 3 -15.11 13.02 12.96
CA ILE A 3 -14.79 11.60 13.16
C ILE A 3 -16.10 10.83 13.09
N ILE A 4 -16.24 9.98 12.07
CA ILE A 4 -17.50 9.30 11.76
C ILE A 4 -17.27 7.79 11.76
N GLU A 5 -18.13 7.06 12.47
CA GLU A 5 -18.04 5.62 12.65
C GLU A 5 -19.13 4.85 11.88
N THR A 6 -20.21 5.51 11.49
CA THR A 6 -21.38 4.86 10.88
C THR A 6 -21.58 5.24 9.44
N LEU A 7 -22.14 4.32 8.65
CA LEU A 7 -22.40 4.55 7.23
C LEU A 7 -23.45 5.66 6.97
N PRO A 8 -24.57 5.73 7.71
CA PRO A 8 -25.55 6.79 7.48
C PRO A 8 -24.99 8.20 7.66
N LEU A 9 -24.16 8.40 8.70
CA LEU A 9 -23.52 9.69 8.95
C LEU A 9 -22.47 10.02 7.87
N LEU A 10 -21.69 9.05 7.42
CA LEU A 10 -20.75 9.23 6.32
C LEU A 10 -21.48 9.65 5.05
N ARG A 11 -22.53 8.93 4.66
CA ARG A 11 -23.32 9.23 3.46
C ARG A 11 -23.92 10.63 3.50
N ARG A 12 -24.37 11.09 4.67
CA ARG A 12 -24.92 12.45 4.86
C ARG A 12 -23.87 13.51 4.53
N GLU A 13 -22.66 13.38 5.06
CA GLU A 13 -21.59 14.35 4.84
C GLU A 13 -21.09 14.33 3.37
N ILE A 14 -20.95 13.15 2.80
CA ILE A 14 -20.54 13.01 1.40
C ILE A 14 -21.56 13.64 0.44
N ARG A 15 -22.86 13.39 0.67
CA ARG A 15 -23.91 14.01 -0.15
C ARG A 15 -23.89 15.51 -0.06
N ARG A 16 -23.70 16.05 1.13
CA ARG A 16 -23.61 17.51 1.35
C ARG A 16 -22.46 18.11 0.54
N TRP A 17 -21.28 17.53 0.60
CA TRP A 17 -20.13 18.02 -0.14
C TRP A 17 -20.31 17.92 -1.66
N HIS A 18 -20.90 16.85 -2.15
CA HIS A 18 -21.22 16.73 -3.58
C HIS A 18 -22.25 17.79 -4.02
N GLN A 19 -23.27 18.04 -3.21
CA GLN A 19 -24.24 19.10 -3.49
C GLN A 19 -23.61 20.50 -3.53
N ASP A 20 -22.60 20.71 -2.70
CA ASP A 20 -21.84 21.97 -2.67
C ASP A 20 -20.77 22.05 -3.78
N GLY A 21 -20.70 21.06 -4.66
CA GLY A 21 -19.74 21.04 -5.77
C GLY A 21 -18.29 20.81 -5.33
N LYS A 22 -18.07 20.26 -4.15
CA LYS A 22 -16.71 20.01 -3.63
C LYS A 22 -16.09 18.77 -4.23
N ARG A 23 -14.79 18.86 -4.55
CA ARG A 23 -13.99 17.70 -4.94
C ARG A 23 -13.50 16.98 -3.68
N ILE A 24 -13.61 15.66 -3.68
CA ILE A 24 -13.27 14.82 -2.54
C ILE A 24 -12.08 13.94 -2.89
N ALA A 25 -11.06 13.94 -2.03
CA ALA A 25 -9.95 12.98 -2.08
C ALA A 25 -10.07 11.99 -0.91
N LEU A 26 -9.81 10.72 -1.20
CA LEU A 26 -9.80 9.64 -0.24
C LEU A 26 -8.37 9.12 -0.03
N VAL A 27 -7.99 8.91 1.22
CA VAL A 27 -6.76 8.23 1.62
C VAL A 27 -7.14 7.02 2.48
N PRO A 28 -7.20 5.81 1.89
CA PRO A 28 -7.48 4.60 2.67
C PRO A 28 -6.28 4.18 3.50
N THR A 29 -6.50 3.90 4.79
CA THR A 29 -5.45 3.43 5.70
C THR A 29 -5.98 2.37 6.66
N MET A 30 -5.07 1.66 7.30
CA MET A 30 -5.37 0.79 8.43
C MET A 30 -4.96 1.40 9.78
N GLY A 31 -4.64 2.69 9.82
CA GLY A 31 -4.19 3.36 11.03
C GLY A 31 -2.70 3.15 11.33
N ASN A 32 -2.31 3.47 12.57
CA ASN A 32 -0.91 3.51 12.99
C ASN A 32 -0.05 4.36 12.04
N LEU A 33 -0.50 5.59 11.87
CA LEU A 33 -0.02 6.48 10.80
C LEU A 33 1.38 6.99 11.08
N HIS A 34 2.16 7.13 10.02
CA HIS A 34 3.51 7.68 10.01
C HIS A 34 3.63 8.77 8.93
N ASP A 35 4.82 9.35 8.78
CA ASP A 35 5.05 10.45 7.83
C ASP A 35 4.77 10.07 6.37
N GLY A 36 4.90 8.80 6.01
CA GLY A 36 4.49 8.30 4.69
C GLY A 36 3.00 8.51 4.43
N HIS A 37 2.15 8.22 5.40
CA HIS A 37 0.71 8.50 5.32
C HIS A 37 0.42 10.00 5.27
N MET A 38 1.17 10.80 6.05
CA MET A 38 0.99 12.25 6.05
C MET A 38 1.32 12.86 4.68
N THR A 39 2.27 12.29 3.96
CA THR A 39 2.57 12.68 2.57
C THR A 39 1.40 12.39 1.65
N LEU A 40 0.70 11.26 1.82
CA LEU A 40 -0.54 10.97 1.08
C LEU A 40 -1.61 12.01 1.36
N VAL A 41 -1.77 12.40 2.61
CA VAL A 41 -2.72 13.45 3.02
C VAL A 41 -2.38 14.79 2.38
N ASP A 42 -1.11 15.17 2.38
CA ASP A 42 -0.65 16.42 1.76
C ASP A 42 -0.93 16.43 0.25
N GLU A 43 -0.70 15.32 -0.45
CA GLU A 43 -1.02 15.17 -1.88
C GLU A 43 -2.54 15.26 -2.12
N ALA A 44 -3.33 14.61 -1.28
CA ALA A 44 -4.79 14.69 -1.34
C ALA A 44 -5.27 16.12 -1.15
N ARG A 45 -4.74 16.82 -0.17
CA ARG A 45 -5.08 18.22 0.14
C ARG A 45 -4.74 19.17 -1.02
N ALA A 46 -3.62 18.92 -1.69
CA ALA A 46 -3.21 19.74 -2.83
C ALA A 46 -4.13 19.59 -4.07
N ARG A 47 -4.92 18.52 -4.14
CA ARG A 47 -5.69 18.14 -5.33
C ARG A 47 -7.20 18.25 -5.17
N ALA A 48 -7.70 18.37 -3.94
CA ALA A 48 -9.14 18.36 -3.68
C ALA A 48 -9.52 19.36 -2.59
N ASP A 49 -10.80 19.71 -2.56
CA ASP A 49 -11.35 20.63 -1.53
C ASP A 49 -11.51 19.93 -0.19
N ILE A 50 -11.87 18.65 -0.22
CA ILE A 50 -12.19 17.83 0.94
C ILE A 50 -11.26 16.62 0.96
N VAL A 51 -10.68 16.34 2.12
CA VAL A 51 -9.88 15.15 2.36
C VAL A 51 -10.57 14.25 3.37
N VAL A 52 -10.86 13.03 2.95
CA VAL A 52 -11.40 11.95 3.77
C VAL A 52 -10.31 10.89 3.95
N VAL A 53 -10.03 10.55 5.18
CA VAL A 53 -9.11 9.45 5.52
C VAL A 53 -9.91 8.33 6.17
N SER A 54 -9.81 7.11 5.64
CA SER A 54 -10.38 5.95 6.32
C SER A 54 -9.32 5.27 7.18
N ILE A 55 -9.74 4.87 8.38
CA ILE A 55 -8.93 4.06 9.30
C ILE A 55 -9.72 2.80 9.59
N PHE A 56 -9.34 1.71 8.94
CA PHE A 56 -10.02 0.43 9.07
C PHE A 56 -9.03 -0.72 8.93
N VAL A 57 -8.87 -1.49 10.00
CA VAL A 57 -8.06 -2.71 10.00
C VAL A 57 -8.92 -3.81 9.38
N ASN A 58 -8.72 -4.05 8.08
CA ASN A 58 -9.56 -4.89 7.25
C ASN A 58 -9.33 -6.39 7.51
N PRO A 59 -10.24 -7.10 8.16
CA PRO A 59 -10.02 -8.52 8.47
C PRO A 59 -9.95 -9.41 7.22
N MET A 60 -10.57 -9.02 6.11
CA MET A 60 -10.59 -9.82 4.88
C MET A 60 -9.22 -9.97 4.23
N GLN A 61 -8.31 -9.02 4.44
CA GLN A 61 -6.96 -9.06 3.85
C GLN A 61 -5.89 -9.69 4.76
N PHE A 62 -6.25 -10.09 5.97
CA PHE A 62 -5.35 -10.78 6.89
C PHE A 62 -5.49 -12.30 6.72
N GLU A 63 -4.36 -12.97 6.58
CA GLU A 63 -4.32 -14.44 6.48
C GLU A 63 -4.32 -15.12 7.84
N ARG A 64 -3.70 -14.45 8.84
CA ARG A 64 -3.54 -14.99 10.19
C ARG A 64 -4.30 -14.16 11.20
N ALA A 65 -5.03 -14.86 12.07
CA ALA A 65 -5.79 -14.22 13.14
C ALA A 65 -4.90 -13.50 14.16
N ASP A 66 -3.69 -13.99 14.40
CA ASP A 66 -2.73 -13.36 15.33
C ASP A 66 -2.19 -12.02 14.77
N ASP A 67 -1.90 -11.95 13.48
CA ASP A 67 -1.46 -10.70 12.82
C ASP A 67 -2.57 -9.64 12.87
N LEU A 68 -3.81 -10.04 12.61
CA LEU A 68 -4.98 -9.18 12.74
C LEU A 68 -5.16 -8.67 14.18
N ALA A 69 -5.09 -9.56 15.17
CA ALA A 69 -5.28 -9.22 16.58
C ALA A 69 -4.19 -8.29 17.11
N ASN A 70 -2.96 -8.48 16.65
CA ASN A 70 -1.79 -7.72 17.10
C ASN A 70 -1.48 -6.47 16.25
N TYR A 71 -2.26 -6.24 15.20
CA TYR A 71 -2.05 -5.03 14.36
C TYR A 71 -2.19 -3.77 15.23
N PRO A 72 -1.22 -2.84 15.18
CA PRO A 72 -1.24 -1.65 16.04
C PRO A 72 -2.46 -0.77 15.79
N ARG A 73 -3.12 -0.36 16.86
CA ARG A 73 -4.29 0.52 16.82
C ARG A 73 -4.03 1.75 17.67
N THR A 74 -3.92 2.90 17.01
CA THR A 74 -3.54 4.19 17.61
C THR A 74 -4.50 5.30 17.15
N LEU A 75 -5.80 5.05 17.18
CA LEU A 75 -6.82 5.93 16.61
C LEU A 75 -6.75 7.36 17.13
N GLN A 76 -6.59 7.55 18.44
CA GLN A 76 -6.54 8.88 19.02
C GLN A 76 -5.35 9.69 18.49
N ALA A 77 -4.15 9.13 18.52
CA ALA A 77 -2.94 9.77 18.01
C ALA A 77 -3.03 10.02 16.51
N ASP A 78 -3.58 9.07 15.77
CA ASP A 78 -3.80 9.19 14.32
C ASP A 78 -4.73 10.37 14.02
N CYS A 79 -5.86 10.48 14.71
CA CYS A 79 -6.81 11.57 14.53
C CYS A 79 -6.19 12.94 14.87
N GLU A 80 -5.39 13.02 15.91
CA GLU A 80 -4.69 14.26 16.27
C GLU A 80 -3.73 14.70 15.15
N ASN A 81 -2.96 13.76 14.59
CA ASN A 81 -2.06 14.03 13.47
C ASN A 81 -2.81 14.46 12.21
N LEU A 82 -3.89 13.77 11.88
CA LEU A 82 -4.71 14.09 10.72
C LEU A 82 -5.38 15.45 10.83
N ASN A 83 -5.86 15.79 12.02
CA ASN A 83 -6.44 17.10 12.29
C ASN A 83 -5.44 18.24 12.04
N ARG A 84 -4.20 18.06 12.48
CA ARG A 84 -3.12 19.04 12.24
C ARG A 84 -2.80 19.22 10.76
N ARG A 85 -3.03 18.21 9.93
CA ARG A 85 -2.80 18.25 8.47
C ARG A 85 -4.00 18.76 7.67
N GLY A 86 -5.09 19.19 8.35
CA GLY A 86 -6.26 19.76 7.69
C GLY A 86 -7.18 18.73 7.04
N VAL A 87 -7.19 17.50 7.54
CA VAL A 87 -8.17 16.49 7.12
C VAL A 87 -9.56 16.90 7.55
N ASP A 88 -10.55 16.75 6.69
CA ASP A 88 -11.92 17.17 6.95
C ASP A 88 -12.75 16.09 7.65
N LEU A 89 -12.51 14.82 7.32
CA LEU A 89 -13.25 13.71 7.89
C LEU A 89 -12.37 12.47 8.03
N VAL A 90 -12.45 11.82 9.19
CA VAL A 90 -11.93 10.47 9.43
C VAL A 90 -13.11 9.52 9.52
N PHE A 91 -13.08 8.48 8.69
CA PHE A 91 -14.04 7.38 8.73
C PHE A 91 -13.39 6.17 9.39
N SER A 92 -13.87 5.81 10.58
CA SER A 92 -13.35 4.69 11.37
C SER A 92 -14.46 3.73 11.77
N PRO A 93 -14.98 2.93 10.81
CA PRO A 93 -16.07 2.01 11.07
C PRO A 93 -15.61 0.78 11.85
N ALA A 94 -16.56 0.11 12.51
CA ALA A 94 -16.33 -1.22 13.06
C ALA A 94 -16.41 -2.29 11.96
N PRO A 95 -15.78 -3.47 12.12
CA PRO A 95 -15.89 -4.56 11.15
C PRO A 95 -17.33 -4.96 10.82
N ALA A 96 -18.24 -4.94 11.80
CA ALA A 96 -19.65 -5.25 11.59
C ALA A 96 -20.40 -4.22 10.71
N ASP A 97 -19.93 -2.97 10.65
CA ASP A 97 -20.52 -1.97 9.75
C ASP A 97 -20.15 -2.22 8.30
N ILE A 98 -18.93 -2.71 8.07
CA ILE A 98 -18.41 -3.00 6.72
C ILE A 98 -18.84 -4.39 6.25
N TYR A 99 -18.80 -5.38 7.13
CA TYR A 99 -19.16 -6.77 6.85
C TYR A 99 -20.29 -7.25 7.77
N PRO A 100 -21.53 -6.75 7.61
CA PRO A 100 -22.61 -7.04 8.55
C PRO A 100 -23.03 -8.49 8.60
N LYS A 101 -22.73 -9.29 7.58
CA LYS A 101 -23.02 -10.72 7.50
C LYS A 101 -21.77 -11.59 7.69
N GLY A 102 -20.68 -10.99 8.14
CA GLY A 102 -19.38 -11.67 8.24
C GLY A 102 -18.68 -11.81 6.88
N LEU A 103 -17.48 -12.37 6.90
CA LEU A 103 -16.63 -12.42 5.70
C LEU A 103 -17.09 -13.48 4.69
N HIS A 104 -17.71 -14.56 5.14
CA HIS A 104 -18.08 -15.70 4.29
C HIS A 104 -19.26 -15.44 3.35
N GLU A 105 -20.15 -14.55 3.74
CA GLU A 105 -21.33 -14.18 2.95
C GLU A 105 -21.15 -12.84 2.21
N GLN A 106 -19.98 -12.23 2.33
CA GLN A 106 -19.70 -10.95 1.72
C GLN A 106 -19.41 -11.12 0.22
N THR A 107 -20.10 -10.34 -0.60
CA THR A 107 -19.69 -10.14 -2.00
C THR A 107 -18.26 -9.62 -2.02
N PHE A 108 -17.42 -10.19 -2.84
CA PHE A 108 -16.03 -9.76 -2.97
C PHE A 108 -15.70 -9.33 -4.40
N VAL A 109 -14.68 -8.51 -4.52
CA VAL A 109 -14.09 -8.10 -5.79
C VAL A 109 -12.74 -8.77 -5.92
N ASP A 110 -12.52 -9.49 -6.99
CA ASP A 110 -11.26 -10.14 -7.32
C ASP A 110 -10.72 -9.59 -8.64
N VAL A 111 -9.43 -9.36 -8.70
CA VAL A 111 -8.75 -8.85 -9.90
C VAL A 111 -7.90 -9.98 -10.47
N PRO A 112 -8.37 -10.67 -11.53
CA PRO A 112 -7.67 -11.82 -12.08
C PRO A 112 -6.24 -11.49 -12.52
N GLY A 113 -5.34 -12.45 -12.33
CA GLY A 113 -3.92 -12.30 -12.61
C GLY A 113 -3.18 -11.62 -11.46
N LEU A 114 -3.35 -10.31 -11.27
CA LEU A 114 -2.61 -9.55 -10.25
C LEU A 114 -2.86 -10.04 -8.83
N SER A 115 -4.05 -10.55 -8.52
CA SER A 115 -4.37 -11.04 -7.18
C SER A 115 -3.68 -12.35 -6.80
N THR A 116 -3.13 -13.09 -7.75
CA THR A 116 -2.52 -14.41 -7.55
C THR A 116 -1.03 -14.49 -7.90
N LEU A 117 -0.45 -13.39 -8.39
CA LEU A 117 0.98 -13.30 -8.70
C LEU A 117 1.78 -12.81 -7.49
N LEU A 118 3.06 -13.12 -7.44
CA LEU A 118 4.04 -12.55 -6.48
C LEU A 118 3.54 -12.61 -5.03
N GLU A 119 3.29 -11.47 -4.38
CA GLU A 119 2.71 -11.42 -3.05
C GLU A 119 1.34 -12.11 -2.97
N GLY A 120 0.58 -12.09 -4.04
CA GLY A 120 -0.71 -12.81 -4.14
C GLY A 120 -0.56 -14.32 -4.13
N ALA A 121 0.56 -14.86 -4.63
CA ALA A 121 0.87 -16.28 -4.56
C ALA A 121 1.27 -16.69 -3.13
N SER A 122 2.06 -15.87 -2.45
CA SER A 122 2.52 -16.13 -1.08
C SER A 122 1.46 -15.81 -0.01
N ARG A 123 0.49 -14.98 -0.33
CA ARG A 123 -0.59 -14.53 0.58
C ARG A 123 -1.96 -14.75 -0.06
N PRO A 124 -2.44 -16.01 -0.16
CA PRO A 124 -3.73 -16.29 -0.81
C PRO A 124 -4.89 -15.52 -0.17
N GLY A 125 -5.71 -14.88 -0.99
CA GLY A 125 -6.87 -14.09 -0.55
C GLY A 125 -6.55 -12.67 -0.08
N HIS A 126 -5.28 -12.31 0.12
CA HIS A 126 -4.89 -10.96 0.58
C HIS A 126 -5.41 -9.87 -0.37
N PHE A 127 -5.07 -9.96 -1.66
CA PHE A 127 -5.47 -8.92 -2.62
C PHE A 127 -6.96 -8.91 -2.91
N ARG A 128 -7.66 -10.04 -2.82
CA ARG A 128 -9.12 -10.05 -2.86
C ARG A 128 -9.70 -9.24 -1.72
N GLY A 129 -9.12 -9.35 -0.53
CA GLY A 129 -9.50 -8.53 0.62
C GLY A 129 -9.25 -7.04 0.37
N VAL A 130 -8.12 -6.68 -0.21
CA VAL A 130 -7.78 -5.30 -0.56
C VAL A 130 -8.74 -4.74 -1.60
N SER A 131 -8.95 -5.43 -2.72
CA SER A 131 -9.86 -4.95 -3.78
C SER A 131 -11.29 -4.83 -3.31
N THR A 132 -11.74 -5.72 -2.43
CA THR A 132 -13.08 -5.67 -1.85
C THR A 132 -13.28 -4.45 -0.96
N ILE A 133 -12.38 -4.20 0.00
CA ILE A 133 -12.50 -3.03 0.89
C ILE A 133 -12.35 -1.72 0.14
N VAL A 134 -11.41 -1.62 -0.78
CA VAL A 134 -11.21 -0.40 -1.56
C VAL A 134 -12.43 -0.10 -2.42
N SER A 135 -13.01 -1.12 -3.07
CA SER A 135 -14.26 -0.97 -3.83
C SER A 135 -15.41 -0.48 -2.94
N LYS A 136 -15.55 -1.03 -1.74
CA LYS A 136 -16.57 -0.58 -0.76
C LYS A 136 -16.36 0.87 -0.35
N LEU A 137 -15.12 1.25 -0.05
CA LEU A 137 -14.79 2.63 0.31
C LEU A 137 -15.05 3.60 -0.84
N PHE A 138 -14.77 3.20 -2.09
CA PHE A 138 -15.09 4.01 -3.26
C PHE A 138 -16.59 4.24 -3.41
N ASN A 139 -17.39 3.21 -3.18
CA ASN A 139 -18.83 3.33 -3.22
C ASN A 139 -19.41 4.17 -2.08
N LEU A 140 -18.78 4.12 -0.90
CA LEU A 140 -19.24 4.88 0.28
C LEU A 140 -18.83 6.35 0.24
N VAL A 141 -17.60 6.64 -0.17
CA VAL A 141 -17.03 7.99 -0.18
C VAL A 141 -17.27 8.69 -1.52
N GLN A 142 -17.34 7.92 -2.61
CA GLN A 142 -17.48 8.45 -3.99
C GLN A 142 -16.46 9.56 -4.26
N PRO A 143 -15.16 9.29 -4.07
CA PRO A 143 -14.13 10.30 -4.23
C PRO A 143 -13.89 10.62 -5.70
N ASP A 144 -13.42 11.84 -5.96
CA ASP A 144 -12.87 12.22 -7.27
C ASP A 144 -11.44 11.71 -7.44
N ILE A 145 -10.72 11.63 -6.32
CA ILE A 145 -9.31 11.28 -6.26
C ILE A 145 -9.08 10.30 -5.10
N ALA A 146 -8.24 9.31 -5.30
CA ALA A 146 -7.76 8.46 -4.21
C ALA A 146 -6.24 8.33 -4.27
N CYS A 147 -5.57 8.51 -3.15
CA CYS A 147 -4.11 8.51 -3.04
C CYS A 147 -3.63 7.20 -2.38
N PHE A 148 -2.65 6.58 -3.02
CA PHE A 148 -2.00 5.35 -2.54
C PHE A 148 -0.48 5.49 -2.64
N GLY A 149 0.24 4.89 -1.70
CA GLY A 149 1.70 4.88 -1.73
C GLY A 149 2.25 3.89 -2.76
N GLU A 150 3.30 4.28 -3.45
CA GLU A 150 4.03 3.39 -4.38
C GLU A 150 4.81 2.28 -3.66
N LYS A 151 4.97 2.39 -2.35
CA LYS A 151 5.63 1.37 -1.53
C LYS A 151 4.94 0.01 -1.66
N ASP A 152 3.61 -0.02 -1.66
CA ASP A 152 2.80 -1.20 -1.94
C ASP A 152 2.49 -1.26 -3.45
N PHE A 153 3.54 -1.48 -4.24
CA PHE A 153 3.50 -1.38 -5.71
C PHE A 153 2.46 -2.28 -6.34
N GLN A 154 2.39 -3.54 -5.93
CA GLN A 154 1.42 -4.50 -6.47
C GLN A 154 -0.02 -4.12 -6.09
N GLN A 155 -0.23 -3.60 -4.89
CA GLN A 155 -1.53 -3.08 -4.45
C GLN A 155 -1.97 -1.91 -5.33
N LEU A 156 -1.07 -0.97 -5.61
CA LEU A 156 -1.37 0.17 -6.48
C LEU A 156 -1.73 -0.29 -7.90
N ALA A 157 -0.98 -1.24 -8.45
CA ALA A 157 -1.26 -1.83 -9.76
C ALA A 157 -2.63 -2.52 -9.79
N LEU A 158 -2.95 -3.27 -8.75
CA LEU A 158 -4.24 -3.96 -8.59
C LEU A 158 -5.40 -2.96 -8.55
N ILE A 159 -5.26 -1.89 -7.79
CA ILE A 159 -6.31 -0.85 -7.67
C ILE A 159 -6.50 -0.11 -8.98
N ARG A 160 -5.43 0.24 -9.68
CA ARG A 160 -5.50 0.87 -10.99
C ARG A 160 -6.22 0.00 -12.01
N LYS A 161 -5.93 -1.31 -12.02
CA LYS A 161 -6.61 -2.26 -12.89
C LYS A 161 -8.09 -2.37 -12.53
N MET A 162 -8.42 -2.49 -11.26
CA MET A 162 -9.80 -2.55 -10.78
C MET A 162 -10.60 -1.32 -11.21
N VAL A 163 -10.05 -0.13 -11.04
CA VAL A 163 -10.69 1.13 -11.43
C VAL A 163 -10.96 1.17 -12.93
N ALA A 164 -9.98 0.78 -13.74
CA ALA A 164 -10.13 0.75 -15.19
C ALA A 164 -11.16 -0.30 -15.63
N ASP A 165 -11.08 -1.52 -15.11
CA ASP A 165 -11.95 -2.65 -15.51
C ASP A 165 -13.40 -2.41 -15.09
N LEU A 166 -13.65 -1.86 -13.90
CA LEU A 166 -14.99 -1.62 -13.38
C LEU A 166 -15.58 -0.26 -13.76
N GLY A 167 -14.81 0.59 -14.42
CA GLY A 167 -15.29 1.89 -14.89
C GLY A 167 -15.53 2.92 -13.79
N TYR A 168 -14.76 2.88 -12.71
CA TYR A 168 -14.80 3.94 -11.71
C TYR A 168 -14.28 5.26 -12.30
N ASP A 169 -15.01 6.34 -12.09
CA ASP A 169 -14.57 7.69 -12.44
C ASP A 169 -13.77 8.29 -11.27
N ILE A 170 -12.62 7.72 -11.00
CA ILE A 170 -11.74 8.11 -9.89
C ILE A 170 -10.30 8.19 -10.40
N GLU A 171 -9.65 9.32 -10.18
CA GLU A 171 -8.22 9.45 -10.42
C GLU A 171 -7.41 8.78 -9.31
N ILE A 172 -6.62 7.78 -9.67
CA ILE A 172 -5.71 7.12 -8.73
C ILE A 172 -4.36 7.79 -8.77
N VAL A 173 -3.95 8.36 -7.65
CA VAL A 173 -2.66 9.05 -7.50
C VAL A 173 -1.69 8.14 -6.76
N GLY A 174 -0.62 7.74 -7.43
CA GLY A 174 0.51 7.06 -6.80
C GLY A 174 1.47 8.07 -6.19
N VAL A 175 1.79 7.91 -4.92
CA VAL A 175 2.69 8.82 -4.19
C VAL A 175 4.02 8.10 -3.92
N PRO A 176 5.17 8.73 -4.25
CA PRO A 176 6.47 8.11 -4.06
C PRO A 176 6.72 7.66 -2.62
N THR A 177 7.44 6.57 -2.48
CA THR A 177 7.82 6.01 -1.17
C THR A 177 8.59 7.03 -0.35
N VAL A 178 8.14 7.28 0.87
CA VAL A 178 8.84 8.12 1.83
C VAL A 178 9.86 7.28 2.60
N ARG A 179 11.07 7.81 2.73
CA ARG A 179 12.18 7.10 3.35
C ARG A 179 12.77 7.89 4.50
N ALA A 180 13.30 7.18 5.49
CA ALA A 180 14.18 7.76 6.49
C ALA A 180 15.50 8.20 5.83
N LYS A 181 16.29 8.99 6.55
CA LYS A 181 17.58 9.51 6.03
C LYS A 181 18.56 8.42 5.60
N ASP A 182 18.48 7.24 6.21
CA ASP A 182 19.33 6.10 5.91
C ASP A 182 18.78 5.20 4.79
N GLY A 183 17.68 5.59 4.17
CA GLY A 183 17.07 4.90 3.04
C GLY A 183 15.95 3.92 3.38
N LEU A 184 15.72 3.63 4.67
CA LEU A 184 14.64 2.73 5.06
C LEU A 184 13.28 3.31 4.67
N ALA A 185 12.49 2.55 3.91
CA ALA A 185 11.12 2.91 3.59
C ALA A 185 10.27 2.96 4.87
N LEU A 186 9.48 4.03 5.03
CA LEU A 186 8.60 4.17 6.18
C LEU A 186 7.46 3.14 6.13
N SER A 187 7.23 2.47 7.25
CA SER A 187 6.22 1.43 7.39
C SER A 187 5.75 1.35 8.84
N SER A 188 4.48 1.02 9.03
CA SER A 188 3.94 0.71 10.35
C SER A 188 4.64 -0.47 11.02
N ARG A 189 5.22 -1.39 10.24
CA ARG A 189 5.95 -2.55 10.75
C ARG A 189 7.36 -2.21 11.26
N ASN A 190 7.88 -1.05 10.96
CA ASN A 190 9.17 -0.61 11.49
C ASN A 190 9.18 -0.51 13.03
N GLY A 191 8.02 -0.34 13.64
CA GLY A 191 7.85 -0.36 15.09
C GLY A 191 8.14 -1.72 15.74
N TYR A 192 8.18 -2.81 14.99
CA TYR A 192 8.53 -4.14 15.49
C TYR A 192 10.04 -4.37 15.60
N LEU A 193 10.85 -3.48 15.01
CA LEU A 193 12.31 -3.60 15.01
C LEU A 193 12.89 -3.21 16.36
N THR A 194 13.84 -4.01 16.84
CA THR A 194 14.71 -3.58 17.96
C THR A 194 15.66 -2.48 17.49
N ALA A 195 16.33 -1.79 18.42
CA ALA A 195 17.29 -0.75 18.07
C ALA A 195 18.43 -1.28 17.17
N ASP A 196 18.93 -2.49 17.43
CA ASP A 196 19.98 -3.12 16.62
C ASP A 196 19.45 -3.53 15.25
N GLU A 197 18.26 -4.11 15.19
CA GLU A 197 17.58 -4.44 13.93
C GLU A 197 17.32 -3.20 13.08
N ARG A 198 16.92 -2.09 13.69
CA ARG A 198 16.70 -0.82 12.98
C ARG A 198 17.94 -0.34 12.24
N LYS A 199 19.15 -0.59 12.78
CA LYS A 199 20.43 -0.25 12.13
C LYS A 199 20.71 -1.15 10.93
N ILE A 200 20.23 -2.39 10.93
CA ILE A 200 20.39 -3.37 9.85
C ILE A 200 19.35 -3.12 8.73
N ALA A 201 18.17 -2.67 9.07
CA ALA A 201 17.02 -2.54 8.17
C ALA A 201 17.31 -1.79 6.85
N PRO A 202 18.12 -0.71 6.82
CA PRO A 202 18.46 -0.03 5.55
C PRO A 202 19.22 -0.92 4.55
N GLY A 203 19.74 -2.06 4.98
CA GLY A 203 20.38 -3.05 4.11
C GLY A 203 19.47 -3.51 2.96
N LEU A 204 18.15 -3.53 3.18
CA LEU A 204 17.18 -3.89 2.14
C LEU A 204 17.25 -2.91 0.96
N SER A 205 17.16 -1.61 1.22
CA SER A 205 17.24 -0.59 0.18
C SER A 205 18.62 -0.49 -0.45
N GLN A 206 19.69 -0.76 0.31
CA GLN A 206 21.06 -0.80 -0.23
C GLN A 206 21.21 -1.91 -1.26
N VAL A 207 20.78 -3.13 -0.96
CA VAL A 207 20.82 -4.26 -1.91
C VAL A 207 19.95 -3.95 -3.14
N MET A 208 18.78 -3.36 -2.93
CA MET A 208 17.90 -2.96 -4.02
C MET A 208 18.54 -1.94 -4.96
N ASN A 209 19.23 -0.94 -4.41
CA ASN A 209 19.95 0.06 -5.19
C ASN A 209 21.10 -0.56 -6.01
N ASP A 210 21.78 -1.57 -5.47
CA ASP A 210 22.82 -2.30 -6.20
C ASP A 210 22.23 -3.04 -7.41
N ILE A 211 21.08 -3.69 -7.25
CA ILE A 211 20.35 -4.31 -8.37
C ILE A 211 19.98 -3.25 -9.41
N ALA A 212 19.41 -2.13 -8.99
CA ALA A 212 19.02 -1.04 -9.88
C ALA A 212 20.20 -0.52 -10.70
N THR A 213 21.36 -0.37 -10.07
CA THR A 213 22.59 0.05 -10.75
C THR A 213 23.03 -0.94 -11.80
N LYS A 214 22.99 -2.24 -11.50
CA LYS A 214 23.33 -3.31 -12.47
C LYS A 214 22.36 -3.32 -13.65
N LEU A 215 21.06 -3.18 -13.41
CA LEU A 215 20.05 -3.08 -14.46
C LEU A 215 20.27 -1.84 -15.35
N ASN A 216 20.58 -0.70 -14.76
CA ASN A 216 20.92 0.52 -15.49
C ASN A 216 22.17 0.38 -16.35
N ASN A 217 23.11 -0.46 -15.95
CA ASN A 217 24.33 -0.76 -16.68
C ASN A 217 24.13 -1.84 -17.76
N GLY A 218 22.89 -2.30 -17.99
CA GLY A 218 22.57 -3.25 -19.04
C GLY A 218 22.57 -4.72 -18.62
N GLU A 219 22.79 -5.02 -17.34
CA GLU A 219 22.69 -6.40 -16.83
C GLU A 219 21.25 -6.92 -16.99
N ARG A 220 21.10 -8.14 -17.50
CA ARG A 220 19.76 -8.76 -17.74
C ARG A 220 19.69 -10.22 -17.30
N HIS A 221 20.72 -10.75 -16.62
CA HIS A 221 20.71 -12.11 -16.06
C HIS A 221 19.93 -12.09 -14.73
N ILE A 222 18.60 -12.06 -14.83
CA ILE A 222 17.69 -11.80 -13.70
C ILE A 222 17.86 -12.84 -12.57
N GLU A 223 17.98 -14.12 -12.91
CA GLU A 223 18.15 -15.17 -11.90
C GLU A 223 19.45 -15.00 -11.09
N GLU A 224 20.53 -14.59 -11.76
CA GLU A 224 21.81 -14.32 -11.10
C GLU A 224 21.73 -13.08 -10.21
N LEU A 225 21.06 -12.01 -10.68
CA LEU A 225 20.85 -10.81 -9.88
C LEU A 225 20.07 -11.11 -8.59
N ILE A 226 19.04 -11.93 -8.68
CA ILE A 226 18.25 -12.36 -7.53
C ILE A 226 19.08 -13.21 -6.58
N ALA A 227 19.82 -14.20 -7.09
CA ALA A 227 20.67 -15.05 -6.28
C ALA A 227 21.74 -14.24 -5.51
N ASP A 228 22.42 -13.33 -6.20
CA ASP A 228 23.40 -12.43 -5.59
C ASP A 228 22.77 -11.52 -4.51
N ALA A 229 21.57 -11.03 -4.77
CA ALA A 229 20.84 -10.20 -3.81
C ALA A 229 20.45 -10.98 -2.55
N GLU A 230 20.02 -12.22 -2.68
CA GLU A 230 19.71 -13.08 -1.53
C GLU A 230 20.96 -13.30 -0.65
N ILE A 231 22.10 -13.54 -1.26
CA ILE A 231 23.38 -13.66 -0.55
C ILE A 231 23.73 -12.36 0.16
N ALA A 232 23.63 -11.22 -0.53
CA ALA A 232 23.94 -9.91 0.03
C ALA A 232 23.03 -9.55 1.21
N LEU A 233 21.74 -9.89 1.13
CA LEU A 233 20.80 -9.71 2.25
C LEU A 233 21.19 -10.56 3.46
N ALA A 234 21.52 -11.83 3.25
CA ALA A 234 21.93 -12.74 4.31
C ALA A 234 23.18 -12.24 5.01
N GLU A 235 24.16 -11.74 4.28
CA GLU A 235 25.40 -11.16 4.82
C GLU A 235 25.12 -9.93 5.71
N LYS A 236 24.05 -9.20 5.44
CA LYS A 236 23.60 -8.05 6.23
C LYS A 236 22.69 -8.43 7.40
N GLY A 237 22.34 -9.69 7.55
CA GLY A 237 21.46 -10.18 8.62
C GLY A 237 19.96 -10.15 8.28
N LEU A 238 19.62 -9.98 7.01
CA LEU A 238 18.24 -10.03 6.53
C LEU A 238 17.95 -11.38 5.86
N ARG A 239 16.78 -11.94 6.10
CA ARG A 239 16.37 -13.19 5.47
C ARG A 239 15.39 -12.89 4.33
N ALA A 240 15.83 -13.10 3.11
CA ALA A 240 14.99 -12.90 1.92
C ALA A 240 13.69 -13.72 2.00
N ASP A 241 12.59 -13.09 1.64
CA ASP A 241 11.25 -13.69 1.63
C ASP A 241 10.45 -13.26 0.40
N GLY A 242 11.08 -13.28 -0.74
CA GLY A 242 10.51 -12.90 -2.02
C GLY A 242 11.30 -11.76 -2.65
N LEU A 243 11.99 -12.07 -3.72
CA LEU A 243 12.63 -11.10 -4.60
C LEU A 243 12.16 -11.37 -6.02
N ALA A 244 11.77 -10.30 -6.70
CA ALA A 244 11.39 -10.39 -8.11
C ALA A 244 11.89 -9.15 -8.85
N ILE A 245 12.26 -9.35 -10.10
CA ILE A 245 12.56 -8.29 -11.04
C ILE A 245 11.69 -8.57 -12.25
N VAL A 246 10.65 -7.75 -12.42
CA VAL A 246 9.59 -8.00 -13.41
C VAL A 246 9.29 -6.74 -14.20
N ASP A 247 8.51 -6.88 -15.27
CA ASP A 247 7.99 -5.75 -16.01
C ASP A 247 7.08 -4.90 -15.12
N ALA A 248 7.33 -3.60 -15.05
CA ALA A 248 6.61 -2.70 -14.16
C ALA A 248 5.14 -2.50 -14.55
N ASP A 249 4.79 -2.71 -15.81
CA ASP A 249 3.42 -2.51 -16.29
C ASP A 249 2.58 -3.78 -16.16
N THR A 250 3.18 -4.95 -16.35
CA THR A 250 2.45 -6.24 -16.38
C THR A 250 2.66 -7.08 -15.13
N LEU A 251 3.72 -6.85 -14.37
CA LEU A 251 4.21 -7.70 -13.26
C LEU A 251 4.56 -9.14 -13.70
N LEU A 252 4.72 -9.36 -14.99
CA LEU A 252 5.18 -10.61 -15.57
C LEU A 252 6.69 -10.56 -15.80
N PRO A 253 7.36 -11.69 -16.05
CA PRO A 253 8.79 -11.71 -16.37
C PRO A 253 9.16 -10.73 -17.49
N LEU A 254 10.34 -10.12 -17.37
CA LEU A 254 10.86 -9.20 -18.38
C LEU A 254 10.98 -9.88 -19.75
N THR A 255 10.62 -9.12 -20.78
CA THR A 255 10.81 -9.49 -22.18
C THR A 255 11.71 -8.46 -22.86
N THR A 256 12.07 -8.71 -24.12
CA THR A 256 12.83 -7.75 -24.94
C THR A 256 12.06 -6.45 -25.19
N ASP A 257 10.74 -6.47 -25.04
CA ASP A 257 9.87 -5.31 -25.22
C ASP A 257 9.65 -4.52 -23.93
N SER A 258 10.07 -5.05 -22.78
CA SER A 258 9.93 -4.38 -21.50
C SER A 258 10.74 -3.09 -21.47
N ARG A 259 10.09 -1.99 -21.16
CA ARG A 259 10.70 -0.64 -21.10
C ARG A 259 11.09 -0.24 -19.69
N ARG A 260 10.36 -0.75 -18.71
CA ARG A 260 10.60 -0.49 -17.29
C ARG A 260 10.54 -1.80 -16.53
N ALA A 261 11.49 -1.97 -15.61
CA ALA A 261 11.44 -3.03 -14.62
C ALA A 261 10.99 -2.47 -13.28
N VAL A 262 10.43 -3.31 -12.44
CA VAL A 262 10.28 -3.06 -11.01
C VAL A 262 11.02 -4.15 -10.24
N ILE A 263 11.82 -3.72 -9.29
CA ILE A 263 12.47 -4.59 -8.31
C ILE A 263 11.53 -4.65 -7.11
N LEU A 264 11.07 -5.84 -6.77
CA LEU A 264 10.19 -6.08 -5.62
C LEU A 264 10.94 -6.95 -4.61
N MET A 265 11.08 -6.46 -3.39
CA MET A 265 11.85 -7.15 -2.36
C MET A 265 11.06 -7.24 -1.06
N ALA A 266 11.11 -8.42 -0.45
CA ALA A 266 10.65 -8.65 0.89
C ALA A 266 11.71 -9.43 1.67
N ALA A 267 11.92 -9.04 2.93
CA ALA A 267 12.86 -9.72 3.80
C ALA A 267 12.42 -9.66 5.27
N TRP A 268 12.68 -10.71 6.00
CA TRP A 268 12.47 -10.77 7.44
C TRP A 268 13.67 -10.22 8.19
N LEU A 269 13.41 -9.39 9.17
CA LEU A 269 14.37 -8.92 10.14
C LEU A 269 13.71 -8.99 11.52
N GLY A 270 14.09 -9.98 12.31
CA GLY A 270 13.40 -10.28 13.56
C GLY A 270 11.92 -10.63 13.29
N LYS A 271 11.03 -9.88 13.92
CA LYS A 271 9.57 -10.05 13.78
C LYS A 271 8.96 -9.22 12.64
N ALA A 272 9.76 -8.38 12.00
CA ALA A 272 9.28 -7.49 10.94
C ALA A 272 9.54 -8.09 9.56
N ARG A 273 8.50 -8.19 8.75
CA ARG A 273 8.62 -8.44 7.32
C ARG A 273 8.67 -7.10 6.61
N LEU A 274 9.83 -6.72 6.17
CA LEU A 274 10.08 -5.47 5.46
C LEU A 274 9.86 -5.68 3.96
N ILE A 275 9.22 -4.72 3.32
CA ILE A 275 9.08 -4.68 1.87
C ILE A 275 9.62 -3.37 1.31
N ASP A 276 10.12 -3.44 0.10
CA ASP A 276 10.56 -2.27 -0.66
C ASP A 276 10.46 -2.55 -2.15
N ASN A 277 10.46 -1.50 -2.96
CA ASN A 277 10.51 -1.62 -4.41
C ASN A 277 11.19 -0.42 -5.05
N GLN A 278 11.67 -0.63 -6.26
CA GLN A 278 12.24 0.44 -7.08
C GLN A 278 11.98 0.14 -8.55
N GLN A 279 11.53 1.16 -9.26
CA GLN A 279 11.39 1.10 -10.70
C GLN A 279 12.70 1.49 -11.38
N VAL A 280 13.00 0.83 -12.49
CA VAL A 280 14.21 1.07 -13.29
C VAL A 280 13.80 1.21 -14.75
N ASP A 281 14.23 2.28 -15.38
CA ASP A 281 14.06 2.46 -16.82
C ASP A 281 15.06 1.59 -17.59
N LEU A 282 14.57 0.79 -18.53
CA LEU A 282 15.39 -0.13 -19.34
C LEU A 282 15.68 0.41 -20.74
N THR A 283 15.11 1.56 -21.08
CA THR A 283 15.30 2.16 -22.40
C THR A 283 16.63 2.91 -22.47
N GLN A 284 17.68 2.22 -22.88
CA GLN A 284 18.97 2.82 -23.29
C GLN A 284 19.41 2.22 -24.60
#